data_9b9987e40bb23e50972a7631bf3b81f9
#
_entry.id   9b9987e40bb23e50972a7631bf3b81f9
#
_cell.length_a   1.000
_cell.length_b   1.000
_cell.length_c   1.000
_cell.angle_alpha   90.00
_cell.angle_beta   90.00
_cell.angle_gamma   90.00
#
_symmetry.space_group_name_H-M   'P 1'
#
loop_
_entity.id
_entity.type
_entity.pdbx_description
1 polymer ?
#
loop_
_entity_poly.entity_id
_entity_poly.type
_entity_poly.pdbx_seq_one_letter_code
_entity_poly.pdbx_strand_id
1 'polypeptide(L)'
;MPIRILKILIFVAALGPVAWLIRAGLTGNLSANPLSDITNETGVWTLRFVCVTLSITPLRRLTGWNALIRFRRMTGLFAFFYGTLHFLTYVIVDRFAGLDFPHGIVAWTTVVNLAKSVSEDIYKRPFITVGFATWCTMLPLAVTSTAGWIRRLGGRRWSRLHRLVYATGVLGVLHYWWLVKADVRRPLTYGFIVAVLLASRVYWSRLRSVSPAAAPRAAKSSVIDAPPSRSSPARPRRAASRVSSPISLNRV
;
A
#
# COMPACT_ATOMS: atom_id res chain seq x y z
N MET A 1 -10.72 4.41 21.59
CA MET A 1 -11.02 3.16 20.87
C MET A 1 -9.73 2.42 20.58
N PRO A 2 -9.59 1.11 20.86
CA PRO A 2 -8.38 0.37 20.52
C PRO A 2 -8.22 0.32 19.00
N ILE A 3 -7.00 0.57 18.51
CA ILE A 3 -6.68 0.63 17.06
C ILE A 3 -7.10 -0.64 16.31
N ARG A 4 -7.18 -1.77 17.00
CA ARG A 4 -7.65 -3.04 16.41
C ARG A 4 -9.11 -2.96 15.95
N ILE A 5 -9.99 -2.42 16.80
CA ILE A 5 -11.42 -2.24 16.47
C ILE A 5 -11.56 -1.30 15.28
N LEU A 6 -10.85 -0.16 15.29
CA LEU A 6 -10.89 0.79 14.18
C LEU A 6 -10.42 0.17 12.85
N LYS A 7 -9.41 -0.72 12.88
CA LYS A 7 -8.99 -1.46 11.67
C LYS A 7 -10.07 -2.39 11.16
N ILE A 8 -10.78 -3.10 12.04
CA ILE A 8 -11.87 -4.00 11.65
C ILE A 8 -13.01 -3.18 11.04
N LEU A 9 -13.40 -2.08 11.68
CA LEU A 9 -14.46 -1.21 11.16
C LEU A 9 -14.11 -0.64 9.77
N ILE A 10 -12.90 -0.13 9.58
CA ILE A 10 -12.46 0.39 8.28
C ILE A 10 -12.39 -0.74 7.24
N PHE A 11 -11.96 -1.94 7.64
CA PHE A 11 -11.91 -3.11 6.74
C PHE A 11 -13.32 -3.51 6.27
N VAL A 12 -14.27 -3.61 7.19
CA VAL A 12 -15.67 -3.93 6.86
C VAL A 12 -16.29 -2.82 6.01
N ALA A 13 -16.08 -1.56 6.37
CA ALA A 13 -16.57 -0.42 5.58
C ALA A 13 -15.96 -0.40 4.17
N ALA A 14 -14.70 -0.80 4.02
CA ALA A 14 -14.03 -0.87 2.72
C ALA A 14 -14.57 -1.99 1.81
N LEU A 15 -15.23 -3.01 2.36
CA LEU A 15 -15.95 -4.04 1.59
C LEU A 15 -17.36 -3.60 1.20
N GLY A 16 -17.89 -2.52 1.82
CA GLY A 16 -19.24 -2.02 1.56
C GLY A 16 -19.58 -1.83 0.08
N PRO A 17 -18.74 -1.16 -0.71
CA PRO A 17 -18.99 -0.97 -2.14
C PRO A 17 -19.17 -2.26 -2.93
N VAL A 18 -18.32 -3.26 -2.71
CA VAL A 18 -18.45 -4.54 -3.41
C VAL A 18 -19.68 -5.32 -2.93
N ALA A 19 -20.00 -5.26 -1.63
CA ALA A 19 -21.20 -5.87 -1.09
C ALA A 19 -22.47 -5.20 -1.68
N TRP A 20 -22.46 -3.88 -1.85
CA TRP A 20 -23.53 -3.14 -2.52
C TRP A 20 -23.67 -3.56 -3.99
N LEU A 21 -22.56 -3.67 -4.74
CA LEU A 21 -22.58 -4.12 -6.14
C LEU A 21 -23.13 -5.55 -6.28
N ILE A 22 -22.72 -6.47 -5.41
CA ILE A 22 -23.26 -7.85 -5.39
C ILE A 22 -24.77 -7.83 -5.12
N ARG A 23 -25.20 -7.09 -4.10
CA ARG A 23 -26.62 -6.96 -3.80
C ARG A 23 -27.40 -6.37 -4.97
N ALA A 24 -26.91 -5.27 -5.57
CA ALA A 24 -27.59 -4.61 -6.70
C ALA A 24 -27.70 -5.56 -7.90
N GLY A 25 -26.66 -6.38 -8.17
CA GLY A 25 -26.70 -7.41 -9.21
C GLY A 25 -27.73 -8.51 -8.92
N LEU A 26 -27.80 -9.00 -7.67
CA LEU A 26 -28.75 -10.05 -7.27
C LEU A 26 -30.20 -9.57 -7.25
N THR A 27 -30.43 -8.28 -6.96
CA THR A 27 -31.79 -7.69 -6.88
C THR A 27 -32.24 -7.03 -8.19
N GLY A 28 -31.42 -7.08 -9.25
CA GLY A 28 -31.75 -6.44 -10.53
C GLY A 28 -31.77 -4.91 -10.50
N ASN A 29 -31.17 -4.29 -9.49
CA ASN A 29 -31.14 -2.82 -9.28
C ASN A 29 -29.93 -2.14 -9.98
N LEU A 30 -29.27 -2.81 -10.90
CA LEU A 30 -28.28 -2.20 -11.80
C LEU A 30 -29.00 -1.53 -12.97
N SER A 31 -28.31 -0.59 -13.65
CA SER A 31 -28.86 0.09 -14.83
C SER A 31 -29.08 -0.88 -15.99
N ALA A 32 -29.61 -0.36 -17.10
CA ALA A 32 -29.77 -1.12 -18.35
C ALA A 32 -28.44 -1.71 -18.89
N ASN A 33 -27.30 -1.18 -18.42
CA ASN A 33 -25.96 -1.74 -18.72
C ASN A 33 -25.21 -2.09 -17.42
N PRO A 34 -25.48 -3.27 -16.84
CA PRO A 34 -24.86 -3.70 -15.56
C PRO A 34 -23.34 -3.75 -15.61
N LEU A 35 -22.78 -4.10 -16.77
CA LEU A 35 -21.32 -4.16 -16.96
C LEU A 35 -20.68 -2.78 -16.78
N SER A 36 -21.30 -1.75 -17.36
CA SER A 36 -20.83 -0.36 -17.23
C SER A 36 -20.87 0.10 -15.78
N ASP A 37 -21.93 -0.23 -15.04
CA ASP A 37 -22.07 0.13 -13.64
C ASP A 37 -20.99 -0.50 -12.78
N ILE A 38 -20.76 -1.81 -12.91
CA ILE A 38 -19.73 -2.54 -12.16
C ILE A 38 -18.34 -2.00 -12.50
N THR A 39 -18.06 -1.77 -13.77
CA THR A 39 -16.77 -1.26 -14.23
C THR A 39 -16.53 0.15 -13.71
N ASN A 40 -17.51 1.05 -13.81
CA ASN A 40 -17.39 2.42 -13.34
C ASN A 40 -17.23 2.49 -11.82
N GLU A 41 -18.06 1.78 -11.07
CA GLU A 41 -17.99 1.81 -9.61
C GLU A 41 -16.67 1.23 -9.07
N THR A 42 -16.22 0.10 -9.60
CA THR A 42 -14.93 -0.49 -9.19
C THR A 42 -13.74 0.42 -9.53
N GLY A 43 -13.78 1.08 -10.69
CA GLY A 43 -12.77 2.07 -11.10
C GLY A 43 -12.75 3.29 -10.19
N VAL A 44 -13.92 3.86 -9.88
CA VAL A 44 -14.05 5.02 -8.99
C VAL A 44 -13.58 4.68 -7.58
N TRP A 45 -13.93 3.51 -7.04
CA TRP A 45 -13.47 3.08 -5.72
C TRP A 45 -11.97 2.83 -5.67
N THR A 46 -11.36 2.32 -6.76
CA THR A 46 -9.90 2.25 -6.91
C THR A 46 -9.28 3.61 -6.66
N LEU A 47 -9.74 4.64 -7.38
CA LEU A 47 -9.20 6.00 -7.30
C LEU A 47 -9.46 6.64 -5.93
N ARG A 48 -10.62 6.40 -5.32
CA ARG A 48 -10.94 6.82 -3.95
C ARG A 48 -9.93 6.25 -2.95
N PHE A 49 -9.64 4.95 -3.00
CA PHE A 49 -8.68 4.32 -2.10
C PHE A 49 -7.24 4.77 -2.36
N VAL A 50 -6.87 5.08 -3.61
CA VAL A 50 -5.57 5.73 -3.92
C VAL A 50 -5.51 7.11 -3.24
N CYS A 51 -6.53 7.94 -3.38
CA CYS A 51 -6.61 9.27 -2.74
C CYS A 51 -6.55 9.16 -1.21
N VAL A 52 -7.30 8.25 -0.61
CA VAL A 52 -7.23 7.97 0.85
C VAL A 52 -5.83 7.54 1.27
N THR A 53 -5.18 6.65 0.53
CA THR A 53 -3.82 6.20 0.82
C THR A 53 -2.81 7.34 0.73
N LEU A 54 -2.97 8.23 -0.23
CA LEU A 54 -2.15 9.44 -0.39
C LEU A 54 -2.43 10.47 0.71
N SER A 55 -3.67 10.62 1.17
CA SER A 55 -4.04 11.61 2.20
C SER A 55 -3.52 11.28 3.60
N ILE A 56 -3.24 10.01 3.92
CA ILE A 56 -2.77 9.58 5.25
C ILE A 56 -1.52 10.33 5.69
N THR A 57 -0.59 10.61 4.81
CA THR A 57 0.65 11.29 5.19
C THR A 57 0.46 12.79 5.48
N PRO A 58 -0.21 13.58 4.63
CA PRO A 58 -0.54 14.97 4.97
C PRO A 58 -1.43 15.05 6.21
N LEU A 59 -2.47 14.23 6.29
CA LEU A 59 -3.39 14.24 7.43
C LEU A 59 -2.67 13.94 8.75
N ARG A 60 -1.77 12.95 8.78
CA ARG A 60 -0.94 12.66 9.95
C ARG A 60 -0.10 13.87 10.38
N ARG A 61 0.40 14.65 9.44
CA ARG A 61 1.23 15.81 9.74
C ARG A 61 0.42 16.98 10.27
N LEU A 62 -0.79 17.18 9.74
CA LEU A 62 -1.70 18.24 10.16
C LEU A 62 -2.30 17.95 11.53
N THR A 63 -2.72 16.73 11.78
CA THR A 63 -3.39 16.32 13.03
C THR A 63 -2.44 15.89 14.14
N GLY A 64 -1.16 15.60 13.82
CA GLY A 64 -0.23 14.98 14.76
C GLY A 64 -0.53 13.52 15.08
N TRP A 65 -1.63 12.95 14.56
CA TRP A 65 -2.07 11.59 14.89
C TRP A 65 -1.24 10.52 14.17
N ASN A 66 -0.17 10.07 14.82
CA ASN A 66 0.78 9.11 14.26
C ASN A 66 0.18 7.71 13.97
N ALA A 67 -0.94 7.37 14.61
CA ALA A 67 -1.61 6.08 14.38
C ALA A 67 -2.15 5.91 12.96
N LEU A 68 -2.44 7.02 12.24
CA LEU A 68 -2.93 7.00 10.86
C LEU A 68 -2.03 6.19 9.91
N ILE A 69 -0.70 6.18 10.14
CA ILE A 69 0.23 5.43 9.28
C ILE A 69 -0.08 3.94 9.23
N ARG A 70 -0.73 3.39 10.28
CA ARG A 70 -1.08 1.97 10.39
C ARG A 70 -2.19 1.55 9.41
N PHE A 71 -2.95 2.51 8.88
CA PHE A 71 -4.03 2.27 7.91
C PHE A 71 -3.55 2.33 6.45
N ARG A 72 -2.40 2.98 6.20
CA ARG A 72 -1.89 3.21 4.84
C ARG A 72 -1.73 1.93 4.03
N ARG A 73 -1.22 0.86 4.66
CA ARG A 73 -1.06 -0.44 3.98
C ARG A 73 -2.41 -1.05 3.61
N MET A 74 -3.37 -1.01 4.52
CA MET A 74 -4.69 -1.58 4.32
C MET A 74 -5.44 -0.84 3.20
N THR A 75 -5.47 0.50 3.24
CA THR A 75 -6.12 1.30 2.20
C THR A 75 -5.45 1.15 0.84
N GLY A 76 -4.11 1.02 0.79
CA GLY A 76 -3.38 0.73 -0.45
C GLY A 76 -3.69 -0.65 -1.03
N LEU A 77 -3.87 -1.66 -0.18
CA LEU A 77 -4.30 -2.99 -0.63
C LEU A 77 -5.75 -3.01 -1.12
N PHE A 78 -6.65 -2.22 -0.51
CA PHE A 78 -8.00 -2.03 -1.05
C PHE A 78 -8.00 -1.31 -2.40
N ALA A 79 -7.11 -0.33 -2.61
CA ALA A 79 -6.94 0.26 -3.94
C ALA A 79 -6.57 -0.80 -4.97
N PHE A 80 -5.62 -1.68 -4.67
CA PHE A 80 -5.23 -2.78 -5.55
C PHE A 80 -6.36 -3.80 -5.75
N PHE A 81 -7.10 -4.13 -4.69
CA PHE A 81 -8.25 -5.04 -4.76
C PHE A 81 -9.32 -4.52 -5.73
N TYR A 82 -9.76 -3.27 -5.57
CA TYR A 82 -10.74 -2.67 -6.48
C TYR A 82 -10.19 -2.48 -7.89
N GLY A 83 -8.91 -2.11 -8.04
CA GLY A 83 -8.25 -2.00 -9.35
C GLY A 83 -8.15 -3.35 -10.06
N THR A 84 -7.98 -4.44 -9.32
CA THR A 84 -8.00 -5.79 -9.88
C THR A 84 -9.41 -6.22 -10.26
N LEU A 85 -10.42 -5.91 -9.44
CA LEU A 85 -11.82 -6.16 -9.81
C LEU A 85 -12.20 -5.40 -11.08
N HIS A 86 -11.84 -4.11 -11.17
CA HIS A 86 -12.07 -3.29 -12.36
C HIS A 86 -11.42 -3.89 -13.61
N PHE A 87 -10.16 -4.31 -13.52
CA PHE A 87 -9.45 -4.97 -14.60
C PHE A 87 -10.07 -6.32 -14.98
N LEU A 88 -10.44 -7.14 -14.00
CA LEU A 88 -11.08 -8.43 -14.24
C LEU A 88 -12.47 -8.28 -14.87
N THR A 89 -13.25 -7.27 -14.47
CA THR A 89 -14.55 -6.98 -15.10
C THR A 89 -14.37 -6.73 -16.59
N TYR A 90 -13.38 -5.91 -16.97
CA TYR A 90 -13.03 -5.69 -18.36
C TYR A 90 -12.61 -6.99 -19.08
N VAL A 91 -11.69 -7.76 -18.50
CA VAL A 91 -11.16 -8.97 -19.15
C VAL A 91 -12.21 -10.07 -19.24
N ILE A 92 -12.92 -10.36 -18.13
CA ILE A 92 -13.83 -11.52 -18.05
C ILE A 92 -15.19 -11.19 -18.69
N VAL A 93 -15.78 -10.05 -18.34
CA VAL A 93 -17.16 -9.78 -18.75
C VAL A 93 -17.21 -9.11 -20.12
N ASP A 94 -16.33 -8.15 -20.41
CA ASP A 94 -16.34 -7.44 -21.69
C ASP A 94 -15.67 -8.25 -22.82
N ARG A 95 -14.57 -8.93 -22.52
CA ARG A 95 -13.78 -9.63 -23.55
C ARG A 95 -14.03 -11.12 -23.63
N PHE A 96 -14.06 -11.80 -22.47
CA PHE A 96 -14.25 -13.24 -22.42
C PHE A 96 -15.70 -13.64 -22.78
N ALA A 97 -16.71 -12.89 -22.31
CA ALA A 97 -18.12 -13.16 -22.64
C ALA A 97 -18.44 -12.90 -24.12
N GLY A 98 -17.64 -12.12 -24.83
CA GLY A 98 -17.77 -11.89 -26.28
C GLY A 98 -17.07 -12.93 -27.16
N LEU A 99 -16.46 -13.97 -26.58
CA LEU A 99 -15.82 -15.05 -27.35
C LEU A 99 -16.78 -16.21 -27.59
N ASP A 100 -16.76 -16.77 -28.81
CA ASP A 100 -17.45 -18.01 -29.10
C ASP A 100 -16.78 -19.19 -28.40
N PHE A 101 -17.57 -20.02 -27.71
CA PHE A 101 -17.14 -21.25 -27.07
C PHE A 101 -17.59 -22.48 -27.89
N PRO A 102 -16.78 -23.00 -28.81
CA PRO A 102 -17.11 -24.23 -29.50
C PRO A 102 -17.29 -25.36 -28.46
N HIS A 103 -18.45 -25.96 -28.43
CA HIS A 103 -18.80 -27.07 -27.53
C HIS A 103 -18.81 -26.78 -26.03
N GLY A 104 -18.89 -25.51 -25.59
CA GLY A 104 -18.98 -25.15 -24.17
C GLY A 104 -17.70 -25.37 -23.34
N ILE A 105 -16.58 -25.68 -23.97
CA ILE A 105 -15.30 -25.96 -23.31
C ILE A 105 -14.33 -24.80 -23.52
N VAL A 106 -13.70 -24.34 -22.43
CA VAL A 106 -12.61 -23.35 -22.52
C VAL A 106 -11.36 -24.06 -23.09
N ALA A 107 -11.18 -23.96 -24.40
CA ALA A 107 -9.99 -24.51 -25.07
C ALA A 107 -8.80 -23.53 -24.90
N TRP A 108 -7.58 -24.04 -25.04
CA TRP A 108 -6.36 -23.23 -25.06
C TRP A 108 -6.45 -22.11 -26.10
N THR A 109 -7.06 -22.37 -27.25
CA THR A 109 -7.33 -21.39 -28.32
C THR A 109 -8.14 -20.19 -27.82
N THR A 110 -9.13 -20.41 -26.94
CA THR A 110 -9.93 -19.33 -26.32
C THR A 110 -9.06 -18.43 -25.46
N VAL A 111 -8.16 -19.00 -24.66
CA VAL A 111 -7.23 -18.24 -23.82
C VAL A 111 -6.26 -17.40 -24.67
N VAL A 112 -5.74 -17.99 -25.76
CA VAL A 112 -4.86 -17.29 -26.71
C VAL A 112 -5.60 -16.16 -27.41
N ASN A 113 -6.83 -16.39 -27.86
CA ASN A 113 -7.66 -15.37 -28.52
C ASN A 113 -8.02 -14.24 -27.55
N LEU A 114 -8.32 -14.54 -26.28
CA LEU A 114 -8.53 -13.54 -25.26
C LEU A 114 -7.27 -12.69 -25.03
N ALA A 115 -6.12 -13.32 -24.88
CA ALA A 115 -4.85 -12.61 -24.69
C ALA A 115 -4.53 -11.71 -25.90
N LYS A 116 -4.77 -12.19 -27.12
CA LYS A 116 -4.61 -11.42 -28.34
C LYS A 116 -5.57 -10.23 -28.39
N SER A 117 -6.86 -10.43 -28.10
CA SER A 117 -7.87 -9.36 -28.07
C SER A 117 -7.51 -8.28 -27.05
N VAL A 118 -7.12 -8.68 -25.82
CA VAL A 118 -6.69 -7.74 -24.76
C VAL A 118 -5.41 -6.99 -25.17
N SER A 119 -4.43 -7.67 -25.78
CA SER A 119 -3.19 -7.02 -26.22
C SER A 119 -3.43 -6.03 -27.36
N GLU A 120 -4.32 -6.35 -28.31
CA GLU A 120 -4.72 -5.43 -29.38
C GLU A 120 -5.42 -4.19 -28.83
N ASP A 121 -6.28 -4.33 -27.83
CA ASP A 121 -6.94 -3.19 -27.20
C ASP A 121 -5.96 -2.29 -26.44
N ILE A 122 -5.00 -2.90 -25.70
CA ILE A 122 -3.94 -2.14 -25.04
C ILE A 122 -3.15 -1.32 -26.07
N TYR A 123 -2.91 -1.87 -27.25
CA TYR A 123 -2.17 -1.16 -28.30
C TYR A 123 -3.00 -0.10 -29.01
N LYS A 124 -4.26 -0.41 -29.34
CA LYS A 124 -5.12 0.45 -30.19
C LYS A 124 -5.84 1.55 -29.42
N ARG A 125 -6.04 1.38 -28.09
CA ARG A 125 -6.86 2.29 -27.25
C ARG A 125 -6.02 2.93 -26.15
N PRO A 126 -5.55 4.19 -26.30
CA PRO A 126 -4.63 4.83 -25.33
C PRO A 126 -5.15 4.86 -23.90
N PHE A 127 -6.47 4.98 -23.69
CA PHE A 127 -7.05 4.97 -22.35
C PHE A 127 -6.91 3.59 -21.68
N ILE A 128 -7.03 2.48 -22.43
CA ILE A 128 -6.80 1.13 -21.90
C ILE A 128 -5.32 0.93 -21.57
N THR A 129 -4.42 1.41 -22.42
CA THR A 129 -2.96 1.38 -22.17
C THR A 129 -2.61 2.03 -20.85
N VAL A 130 -3.14 3.24 -20.58
CA VAL A 130 -2.87 3.96 -19.33
C VAL A 130 -3.52 3.27 -18.13
N GLY A 131 -4.74 2.72 -18.31
CA GLY A 131 -5.39 1.92 -17.25
C GLY A 131 -4.57 0.68 -16.89
N PHE A 132 -4.10 -0.05 -17.89
CA PHE A 132 -3.24 -1.22 -17.69
C PHE A 132 -1.90 -0.84 -17.04
N ALA A 133 -1.26 0.23 -17.52
CA ALA A 133 -0.04 0.77 -16.91
C ALA A 133 -0.28 1.15 -15.44
N THR A 134 -1.43 1.75 -15.11
CA THR A 134 -1.80 2.06 -13.73
C THR A 134 -1.85 0.79 -12.88
N TRP A 135 -2.53 -0.25 -13.36
CA TRP A 135 -2.62 -1.54 -12.66
C TRP A 135 -1.23 -2.18 -12.49
N CYS A 136 -0.38 -2.14 -13.53
CA CYS A 136 1.01 -2.62 -13.45
C CYS A 136 1.84 -1.88 -12.39
N THR A 137 1.61 -0.57 -12.15
CA THR A 137 2.30 0.13 -11.06
C THR A 137 1.82 -0.32 -9.69
N MET A 138 0.55 -0.75 -9.55
CA MET A 138 -0.03 -1.20 -8.29
C MET A 138 0.43 -2.61 -7.90
N LEU A 139 0.68 -3.48 -8.87
CA LEU A 139 1.07 -4.88 -8.66
C LEU A 139 2.33 -5.02 -7.76
N PRO A 140 3.47 -4.40 -8.08
CA PRO A 140 4.66 -4.48 -7.22
C PRO A 140 4.43 -3.86 -5.83
N LEU A 141 3.58 -2.83 -5.71
CA LEU A 141 3.23 -2.25 -4.42
C LEU A 141 2.46 -3.25 -3.55
N ALA A 142 1.50 -3.97 -4.14
CA ALA A 142 0.70 -4.97 -3.43
C ALA A 142 1.57 -6.17 -3.01
N VAL A 143 2.34 -6.75 -3.94
CA VAL A 143 3.23 -7.90 -3.69
C VAL A 143 4.26 -7.58 -2.60
N THR A 144 4.88 -6.40 -2.65
CA THR A 144 5.92 -6.00 -1.68
C THR A 144 5.36 -5.42 -0.38
N SER A 145 4.04 -5.43 -0.20
CA SER A 145 3.39 -4.93 1.02
C SER A 145 3.47 -5.90 2.20
N THR A 146 4.15 -7.04 2.10
CA THR A 146 4.32 -7.99 3.21
C THR A 146 5.55 -7.67 4.06
N ALA A 147 5.52 -8.07 5.34
CA ALA A 147 6.66 -7.90 6.25
C ALA A 147 7.93 -8.62 5.75
N GLY A 148 7.76 -9.75 5.06
CA GLY A 148 8.86 -10.50 4.45
C GLY A 148 9.60 -9.69 3.39
N TRP A 149 8.86 -9.04 2.50
CA TRP A 149 9.45 -8.20 1.45
C TRP A 149 10.12 -6.94 2.00
N ILE A 150 9.55 -6.33 3.06
CA ILE A 150 10.18 -5.18 3.73
C ILE A 150 11.56 -5.56 4.27
N ARG A 151 11.67 -6.76 4.88
CA ARG A 151 12.96 -7.28 5.38
C ARG A 151 13.94 -7.60 4.26
N ARG A 152 13.48 -8.23 3.17
CA ARG A 152 14.33 -8.61 2.00
C ARG A 152 14.86 -7.39 1.24
N LEU A 153 14.00 -6.41 0.94
CA LEU A 153 14.38 -5.23 0.16
C LEU A 153 15.13 -4.19 0.99
N GLY A 154 14.95 -4.20 2.32
CA GLY A 154 15.41 -3.14 3.21
C GLY A 154 14.58 -1.86 3.09
N GLY A 155 14.49 -1.09 4.16
CA GLY A 155 13.59 0.06 4.24
C GLY A 155 13.80 1.14 3.17
N ARG A 156 15.05 1.39 2.74
CA ARG A 156 15.36 2.40 1.71
C ARG A 156 14.85 2.01 0.33
N ARG A 157 15.13 0.78 -0.14
CA ARG A 157 14.68 0.28 -1.45
C ARG A 157 13.16 0.12 -1.48
N TRP A 158 12.59 -0.45 -0.41
CA TRP A 158 11.16 -0.57 -0.24
C TRP A 158 10.45 0.79 -0.32
N SER A 159 10.92 1.80 0.40
CA SER A 159 10.35 3.15 0.36
C SER A 159 10.48 3.80 -1.02
N ARG A 160 11.55 3.53 -1.76
CA ARG A 160 11.75 4.04 -3.13
C ARG A 160 10.73 3.41 -4.08
N LEU A 161 10.57 2.07 -4.03
CA LEU A 161 9.56 1.35 -4.82
C LEU A 161 8.15 1.87 -4.54
N HIS A 162 7.80 2.08 -3.26
CA HIS A 162 6.49 2.55 -2.85
C HIS A 162 6.19 4.02 -3.25
N ARG A 163 7.13 4.73 -3.87
CA ARG A 163 6.86 6.01 -4.54
C ARG A 163 6.06 5.84 -5.84
N LEU A 164 6.02 4.65 -6.42
CA LEU A 164 5.17 4.34 -7.58
C LEU A 164 3.69 4.66 -7.32
N VAL A 165 3.24 4.70 -6.06
CA VAL A 165 1.87 5.15 -5.72
C VAL A 165 1.56 6.56 -6.24
N TYR A 166 2.56 7.41 -6.44
CA TYR A 166 2.37 8.74 -7.02
C TYR A 166 2.07 8.64 -8.51
N ALA A 167 2.80 7.78 -9.23
CA ALA A 167 2.52 7.48 -10.62
C ALA A 167 1.13 6.83 -10.76
N THR A 168 0.78 5.88 -9.88
CA THR A 168 -0.57 5.30 -9.84
C THR A 168 -1.66 6.36 -9.74
N GLY A 169 -1.50 7.36 -8.86
CA GLY A 169 -2.48 8.45 -8.71
C GLY A 169 -2.62 9.30 -9.97
N VAL A 170 -1.52 9.68 -10.60
CA VAL A 170 -1.51 10.50 -11.83
C VAL A 170 -2.08 9.72 -13.01
N LEU A 171 -1.60 8.50 -13.23
CA LEU A 171 -2.06 7.64 -14.33
C LEU A 171 -3.54 7.25 -14.16
N GLY A 172 -4.01 7.00 -12.94
CA GLY A 172 -5.41 6.71 -12.66
C GLY A 172 -6.34 7.87 -13.01
N VAL A 173 -5.95 9.11 -12.67
CA VAL A 173 -6.69 10.32 -13.07
C VAL A 173 -6.67 10.48 -14.58
N LEU A 174 -5.53 10.30 -15.24
CA LEU A 174 -5.39 10.41 -16.69
C LEU A 174 -6.23 9.36 -17.42
N HIS A 175 -6.23 8.12 -16.94
CA HIS A 175 -7.10 7.05 -17.44
C HIS A 175 -8.58 7.44 -17.34
N TYR A 176 -9.01 7.96 -16.19
CA TYR A 176 -10.38 8.39 -16.00
C TYR A 176 -10.75 9.57 -16.90
N TRP A 177 -9.84 10.55 -17.07
CA TRP A 177 -10.02 11.70 -17.95
C TRP A 177 -10.25 11.30 -19.39
N TRP A 178 -9.45 10.37 -19.92
CA TRP A 178 -9.57 9.91 -21.30
C TRP A 178 -10.79 9.02 -21.56
N LEU A 179 -11.30 8.36 -20.53
CA LEU A 179 -12.49 7.54 -20.64
C LEU A 179 -13.76 8.38 -20.77
N VAL A 180 -13.81 9.53 -20.09
CA VAL A 180 -15.02 10.37 -20.02
C VAL A 180 -15.06 11.33 -21.20
N LYS A 181 -16.13 11.22 -22.01
CA LYS A 181 -16.30 12.04 -23.22
C LYS A 181 -17.10 13.35 -22.96
N ALA A 182 -18.03 13.34 -22.03
CA ALA A 182 -18.98 14.45 -21.84
C ALA A 182 -18.85 15.15 -20.47
N ASP A 183 -18.89 14.43 -19.36
CA ASP A 183 -18.84 15.01 -18.01
C ASP A 183 -17.46 14.90 -17.37
N VAL A 184 -16.63 15.89 -17.60
CA VAL A 184 -15.25 15.97 -17.06
C VAL A 184 -15.18 16.45 -15.60
N ARG A 185 -16.31 16.76 -14.94
CA ARG A 185 -16.35 17.29 -13.57
C ARG A 185 -15.72 16.33 -12.58
N ARG A 186 -16.11 15.05 -12.65
CA ARG A 186 -15.57 14.02 -11.74
C ARG A 186 -14.07 13.78 -11.92
N PRO A 187 -13.53 13.54 -13.14
CA PRO A 187 -12.09 13.44 -13.34
C PRO A 187 -11.32 14.67 -12.88
N LEU A 188 -11.83 15.89 -13.12
CA LEU A 188 -11.23 17.15 -12.65
C LEU A 188 -11.14 17.20 -11.12
N THR A 189 -12.22 16.80 -10.42
CA THR A 189 -12.25 16.77 -8.96
C THR A 189 -11.16 15.84 -8.42
N TYR A 190 -11.05 14.63 -8.95
CA TYR A 190 -10.00 13.69 -8.52
C TYR A 190 -8.60 14.19 -8.93
N GLY A 191 -8.46 14.81 -10.10
CA GLY A 191 -7.22 15.43 -10.55
C GLY A 191 -6.75 16.52 -9.58
N PHE A 192 -7.67 17.41 -9.17
CA PHE A 192 -7.39 18.45 -8.18
C PHE A 192 -6.98 17.84 -6.83
N ILE A 193 -7.72 16.83 -6.32
CA ILE A 193 -7.39 16.15 -5.07
C ILE A 193 -5.98 15.56 -5.14
N VAL A 194 -5.66 14.81 -6.20
CA VAL A 194 -4.33 14.18 -6.37
C VAL A 194 -3.26 15.25 -6.47
N ALA A 195 -3.48 16.33 -7.23
CA ALA A 195 -2.53 17.44 -7.36
C ALA A 195 -2.22 18.10 -6.00
N VAL A 196 -3.24 18.40 -5.19
CA VAL A 196 -3.08 18.96 -3.83
C VAL A 196 -2.31 18.00 -2.93
N LEU A 197 -2.65 16.69 -2.95
CA LEU A 197 -1.97 15.68 -2.14
C LEU A 197 -0.49 15.52 -2.54
N LEU A 198 -0.17 15.59 -3.82
CA LEU A 198 1.22 15.53 -4.30
C LEU A 198 1.97 16.82 -3.98
N ALA A 199 1.36 17.99 -4.22
CA ALA A 199 1.94 19.29 -3.90
C ALA A 199 2.27 19.40 -2.40
N SER A 200 1.37 18.96 -1.52
CA SER A 200 1.62 18.93 -0.08
C SER A 200 2.88 18.16 0.29
N ARG A 201 3.14 17.03 -0.40
CA ARG A 201 4.35 16.22 -0.15
C ARG A 201 5.63 16.91 -0.62
N VAL A 202 5.59 17.55 -1.78
CA VAL A 202 6.72 18.33 -2.30
C VAL A 202 7.02 19.50 -1.37
N TYR A 203 6.00 20.24 -0.97
CA TYR A 203 6.12 21.35 -0.02
C TYR A 203 6.82 20.92 1.28
N TRP A 204 6.33 19.88 1.94
CA TRP A 204 6.96 19.41 3.17
C TRP A 204 8.33 18.74 2.98
N SER A 205 8.65 18.23 1.80
CA SER A 205 10.00 17.72 1.52
C SER A 205 11.01 18.87 1.43
N ARG A 206 10.61 19.99 0.82
CA ARG A 206 11.45 21.20 0.68
C ARG A 206 11.67 21.89 2.03
N LEU A 207 10.65 21.99 2.89
CA LEU A 207 10.80 22.56 4.22
C LEU A 207 11.84 21.79 5.07
N ARG A 208 11.95 20.47 4.93
CA ARG A 208 12.96 19.67 5.65
C ARG A 208 14.37 19.89 5.14
N SER A 209 14.55 20.23 3.87
CA SER A 209 15.88 20.51 3.31
C SER A 209 16.38 21.89 3.67
N VAL A 210 15.50 22.82 4.03
CA VAL A 210 15.82 24.19 4.40
C VAL A 210 16.06 24.33 5.92
N SER A 211 15.54 23.41 6.75
CA SER A 211 15.85 23.42 8.19
C SER A 211 17.32 23.03 8.38
N PRO A 212 18.18 23.95 8.95
CA PRO A 212 19.58 23.63 9.16
C PRO A 212 19.68 22.36 9.99
N ALA A 213 20.61 21.48 9.63
CA ALA A 213 20.99 20.35 10.47
C ALA A 213 21.17 20.90 11.90
N ALA A 214 20.40 20.35 12.84
CA ALA A 214 20.63 20.65 14.25
C ALA A 214 22.13 20.56 14.50
N ALA A 215 22.69 21.62 15.07
CA ALA A 215 24.11 21.74 15.36
C ALA A 215 24.66 20.42 15.88
N PRO A 216 25.88 20.03 15.51
CA PRO A 216 26.48 18.82 16.01
C PRO A 216 26.31 18.85 17.54
N ARG A 217 25.71 17.79 18.11
CA ARG A 217 25.70 17.62 19.56
C ARG A 217 27.09 17.95 20.02
N ALA A 218 27.21 19.08 20.74
CA ALA A 218 28.44 19.48 21.36
C ALA A 218 29.05 18.24 21.96
N ALA A 219 30.24 17.91 21.51
CA ALA A 219 31.02 16.81 22.03
C ALA A 219 30.89 16.92 23.57
N LYS A 220 30.39 15.87 24.19
CA LYS A 220 30.53 15.75 25.64
C LYS A 220 32.00 15.98 25.89
N SER A 221 32.31 17.19 26.33
CA SER A 221 33.61 17.61 26.78
C SER A 221 34.06 16.51 27.73
N SER A 222 35.14 15.90 27.37
CA SER A 222 35.95 15.01 28.20
C SER A 222 36.34 15.72 29.49
N VAL A 223 35.51 15.58 30.50
CA VAL A 223 35.90 15.72 31.88
C VAL A 223 36.20 14.31 32.39
N ILE A 224 37.27 13.77 31.89
CA ILE A 224 37.96 12.62 32.48
C ILE A 224 39.42 12.96 32.27
N ASP A 225 40.03 13.53 33.31
CA ASP A 225 41.42 13.34 33.65
C ASP A 225 41.68 14.03 34.98
N ALA A 226 41.32 13.33 36.04
CA ALA A 226 42.00 13.43 37.31
C ALA A 226 42.32 12.00 37.74
N PRO A 227 43.61 11.62 37.85
CA PRO A 227 43.96 10.29 38.33
C PRO A 227 43.66 10.18 39.81
N PRO A 228 43.04 9.08 40.28
CA PRO A 228 42.84 8.88 41.70
C PRO A 228 44.19 8.56 42.37
N SER A 229 44.53 9.36 43.33
CA SER A 229 45.66 9.14 44.26
C SER A 229 45.56 7.74 44.89
N ARG A 230 46.63 6.95 44.71
CA ARG A 230 46.84 5.68 45.36
C ARG A 230 46.98 5.91 46.87
N SER A 231 46.03 5.41 47.64
CA SER A 231 46.25 5.01 49.01
C SER A 231 45.68 3.61 49.20
N SER A 232 46.59 2.64 49.25
CA SER A 232 46.34 1.25 49.56
C SER A 232 46.23 1.08 51.09
N PRO A 233 45.28 0.32 51.58
CA PRO A 233 45.53 -0.49 52.77
C PRO A 233 45.38 -1.99 52.47
N ALA A 234 46.31 -2.72 53.08
CA ALA A 234 46.51 -4.13 52.96
C ALA A 234 45.29 -5.00 53.29
N ARG A 235 45.12 -6.05 52.52
CA ARG A 235 44.18 -7.15 52.76
C ARG A 235 44.85 -8.23 53.61
N PRO A 236 44.25 -8.69 54.70
CA PRO A 236 44.78 -9.87 55.43
C PRO A 236 44.34 -11.17 54.64
N ARG A 237 45.32 -12.06 54.51
CA ARG A 237 45.16 -13.44 54.09
C ARG A 237 44.19 -14.18 54.98
N ARG A 238 43.18 -14.86 54.44
CA ARG A 238 42.47 -15.94 55.16
C ARG A 238 42.72 -17.26 54.43
N ALA A 239 43.10 -18.20 55.26
CA ALA A 239 43.56 -19.54 54.96
C ALA A 239 42.46 -20.45 54.34
N ALA A 240 42.96 -21.40 53.58
CA ALA A 240 42.23 -22.51 53.03
C ALA A 240 41.67 -23.43 54.12
N SER A 241 40.45 -23.92 53.90
CA SER A 241 40.04 -25.21 54.46
C SER A 241 39.29 -25.98 53.35
N ARG A 242 39.92 -27.06 52.97
CA ARG A 242 39.36 -28.18 52.23
C ARG A 242 38.29 -28.83 53.09
N VAL A 243 37.15 -29.15 52.48
CA VAL A 243 36.34 -30.31 52.90
C VAL A 243 35.76 -30.97 51.67
N SER A 244 36.03 -32.22 51.61
CA SER A 244 35.78 -33.30 50.68
C SER A 244 34.29 -33.63 50.51
N SER A 245 34.01 -34.17 49.31
CA SER A 245 32.77 -34.87 48.89
C SER A 245 32.34 -36.04 49.86
N PRO A 246 31.14 -36.61 49.76
CA PRO A 246 30.87 -37.66 48.76
C PRO A 246 29.44 -37.74 48.16
N ILE A 247 29.37 -38.21 46.95
CA ILE A 247 28.58 -39.26 46.28
C ILE A 247 27.32 -39.81 46.98
N SER A 248 26.16 -39.80 46.31
CA SER A 248 25.20 -40.90 46.12
C SER A 248 24.14 -40.44 45.12
N LEU A 249 23.98 -41.05 43.95
CA LEU A 249 23.25 -42.26 43.56
C LEU A 249 21.82 -42.36 44.18
N ASN A 250 20.80 -42.17 43.39
CA ASN A 250 19.77 -43.13 42.93
C ASN A 250 18.56 -42.40 42.32
N ARG A 251 18.21 -42.81 41.09
CA ARG A 251 17.00 -43.56 40.67
C ARG A 251 15.65 -43.10 41.27
N VAL A 252 14.74 -42.67 40.48
CA VAL A 252 13.70 -43.41 39.76
C VAL A 252 13.25 -42.56 38.60
#